data_787eb2a329605d13bd90e14850c22a62
#
_entry.id   787eb2a329605d13bd90e14850c22a62
#
_cell.length_a   1.000
_cell.length_b   1.000
_cell.length_c   1.000
_cell.angle_alpha   90.00
_cell.angle_beta   90.00
_cell.angle_gamma   90.00
#
_symmetry.space_group_name_H-M   'P 1'
#
loop_
_entity.id
_entity.type
_entity.pdbx_description
1 polymer ?
#
loop_
_entity_poly.entity_id
_entity_poly.type
_entity_poly.pdbx_seq_one_letter_code
_entity_poly.pdbx_strand_id
1 'polypeptide(L)' 'MYNTYQPSLTISNDENNSILFTVPELADYLGIGRNRAYDLLRNNTIKGFRIGNTWKVSKIAVDQYIVQNSGLL' A
#
# COMPACT_ATOMS: atom_id res chain seq x y z
N MET A 1 -19.51 0.70 17.77
CA MET A 1 -19.39 0.81 17.78
C MET A 1 -18.86 0.55 17.75
N TYR A 2 -18.82 0.66 17.50
CA TYR A 2 -18.44 0.81 17.42
C TYR A 2 -17.93 0.72 17.12
N ASN A 3 -18.13 0.86 16.91
CA ASN A 3 -17.61 1.23 16.61
C ASN A 3 -17.07 1.26 16.38
N THR A 4 -17.19 1.42 16.18
CA THR A 4 -16.70 1.80 15.92
C THR A 4 -16.02 1.78 15.78
N TYR A 5 -16.11 1.99 15.54
CA TYR A 5 -15.51 2.41 15.34
C TYR A 5 -14.84 2.43 15.03
N GLN A 6 -14.89 2.67 14.71
CA GLN A 6 -14.32 3.20 14.40
C GLN A 6 -13.74 3.41 13.97
N PRO A 7 -13.94 3.64 13.78
CA PRO A 7 -13.35 4.29 13.20
C PRO A 7 -12.52 4.61 12.79
N SER A 8 -12.69 4.95 12.91
CA SER A 8 -11.93 5.51 12.59
C SER A 8 -11.24 5.52 12.07
N LEU A 9 -11.39 5.36 11.75
CA LEU A 9 -10.81 5.47 11.21
C LEU A 9 -10.60 5.97 10.63
N THR A 10 -10.96 6.26 10.53
CA THR A 10 -10.83 6.87 9.96
C THR A 10 -10.45 7.38 9.45
N ILE A 11 -10.42 7.48 9.30
CA ILE A 11 -10.13 8.03 8.77
C ILE A 11 -10.22 8.46 7.89
N SER A 12 -10.38 8.39 7.76
CA SER A 12 -10.51 8.77 6.99
C SER A 12 -11.07 9.47 6.23
N ASN A 13 -11.42 9.60 6.28
CA ASN A 13 -12.15 10.64 5.73
C ASN A 13 -11.41 11.51 4.82
N ASP A 14 -10.22 11.42 4.77
CA ASP A 14 -9.35 12.09 3.85
C ASP A 14 -9.06 11.14 2.73
N GLU A 15 -9.65 11.38 1.56
CA GLU A 15 -9.49 10.46 0.46
C GLU A 15 -8.07 10.45 -0.06
N ASN A 16 -7.26 11.44 0.25
CA ASN A 16 -5.86 11.47 -0.15
C ASN A 16 -4.99 10.68 0.78
N ASN A 17 -5.57 10.13 1.83
CA ASN A 17 -4.84 9.44 2.86
C ASN A 17 -5.26 7.98 2.92
N SER A 18 -5.43 7.38 1.77
CA SER A 18 -5.82 5.99 1.67
C SER A 18 -4.75 5.11 2.32
N ILE A 19 -5.18 4.11 3.08
CA ILE A 19 -4.26 3.18 3.72
C ILE A 19 -3.96 1.98 2.84
N LEU A 20 -4.68 1.80 1.75
CA LEU A 20 -4.44 0.74 0.79
C LEU A 20 -4.20 1.33 -0.58
N PHE A 21 -3.19 0.82 -1.25
CA PHE A 21 -2.87 1.21 -2.62
C PHE A 21 -3.32 0.12 -3.58
N THR A 22 -3.81 0.56 -4.73
CA THR A 22 -3.89 -0.28 -5.92
C THR A 22 -2.52 -0.33 -6.57
N VAL A 23 -2.34 -1.18 -7.61
CA VAL A 23 -1.07 -1.24 -8.31
C VAL A 23 -0.72 0.10 -8.98
N PRO A 24 -1.65 0.77 -9.69
CA PRO A 24 -1.31 2.07 -10.26
C PRO A 24 -0.90 3.09 -9.20
N GLU A 25 -1.58 3.09 -8.06
CA GLU A 25 -1.24 4.00 -6.97
C GLU A 25 0.13 3.69 -6.39
N LEU A 26 0.44 2.40 -6.23
CA LEU A 26 1.76 1.97 -5.76
C LEU A 26 2.85 2.42 -6.73
N ALA A 27 2.62 2.24 -8.02
CA ALA A 27 3.57 2.63 -9.04
C ALA A 27 3.83 4.14 -8.98
N ASP A 28 2.77 4.92 -8.87
CA ASP A 28 2.90 6.38 -8.78
C ASP A 28 3.65 6.79 -7.52
N TYR A 29 3.33 6.16 -6.40
CA TYR A 29 3.93 6.49 -5.13
C TYR A 29 5.44 6.23 -5.15
N LEU A 30 5.85 5.14 -5.78
CA LEU A 30 7.26 4.77 -5.87
C LEU A 30 7.96 5.39 -7.08
N GLY A 31 7.21 5.99 -8.01
CA GLY A 31 7.78 6.56 -9.21
C GLY A 31 8.30 5.51 -10.19
N ILE A 32 7.60 4.39 -10.30
CA ILE A 32 8.02 3.28 -11.17
C ILE A 32 6.87 2.91 -12.11
N GLY A 33 7.18 2.08 -13.09
CA GLY A 33 6.15 1.56 -13.97
C GLY A 33 5.30 0.51 -13.29
N ARG A 34 4.10 0.28 -13.86
CA ARG A 34 3.16 -0.68 -13.27
C ARG A 34 3.68 -2.10 -13.31
N ASN A 35 4.39 -2.47 -14.39
CA ASN A 35 4.95 -3.81 -14.47
C ASN A 35 5.94 -4.07 -13.34
N ARG A 36 6.76 -3.07 -13.02
CA ARG A 36 7.70 -3.19 -11.92
C ARG A 36 6.96 -3.31 -10.60
N ALA A 37 5.88 -2.54 -10.43
CA ALA A 37 5.08 -2.62 -9.22
C ALA A 37 4.46 -4.00 -9.06
N TYR A 38 3.95 -4.58 -10.15
CA TYR A 38 3.42 -5.96 -10.11
C TYR A 38 4.50 -6.94 -9.69
N ASP A 39 5.71 -6.78 -10.21
CA ASP A 39 6.81 -7.67 -9.86
C ASP A 39 7.14 -7.62 -8.38
N LEU A 40 7.14 -6.42 -7.81
CA LEU A 40 7.41 -6.28 -6.38
C LEU A 40 6.39 -7.04 -5.54
N LEU A 41 5.14 -7.04 -5.97
CA LEU A 41 4.08 -7.76 -5.26
C LEU A 41 4.16 -9.26 -5.52
N ARG A 42 4.36 -9.67 -6.78
CA ARG A 42 4.41 -11.09 -7.13
C ARG A 42 5.60 -11.79 -6.48
N ASN A 43 6.71 -11.09 -6.37
CA ASN A 43 7.93 -11.65 -5.78
C ASN A 43 7.94 -11.52 -4.27
N ASN A 44 6.88 -10.96 -3.71
CA ASN A 44 6.76 -10.76 -2.28
C ASN A 44 7.84 -9.84 -1.71
N THR A 45 8.41 -9.00 -2.56
CA THR A 45 9.37 -7.99 -2.13
C THR A 45 8.67 -6.93 -1.29
N ILE A 46 7.45 -6.58 -1.70
CA ILE A 46 6.54 -5.79 -0.87
C ILE A 46 5.35 -6.69 -0.59
N LYS A 47 4.97 -6.79 0.66
CA LYS A 47 3.88 -7.67 1.08
C LYS A 47 2.54 -7.07 0.70
N GLY A 48 1.96 -7.57 -0.36
CA GLY A 48 0.61 -7.24 -0.75
C GLY A 48 -0.31 -8.43 -0.61
N PHE A 49 -1.55 -8.24 -0.95
CA PHE A 49 -2.55 -9.31 -0.92
C PHE A 49 -3.55 -9.06 -2.03
N ARG A 50 -4.36 -10.06 -2.31
CA ARG A 50 -5.32 -9.96 -3.40
C ARG A 50 -6.73 -10.05 -2.83
N ILE A 51 -7.56 -9.15 -3.33
CA ILE A 51 -9.00 -9.22 -3.09
C ILE A 51 -9.60 -9.57 -4.45
N GLY A 52 -10.05 -10.82 -4.59
CA GLY A 52 -10.41 -11.32 -5.89
C GLY A 52 -9.18 -11.35 -6.78
N ASN A 53 -9.23 -10.65 -7.90
CA ASN A 53 -8.11 -10.56 -8.82
C ASN A 53 -7.34 -9.25 -8.69
N THR A 54 -7.65 -8.46 -7.68
CA THR A 54 -7.08 -7.12 -7.53
C THR A 54 -6.03 -7.12 -6.43
N TRP A 55 -4.81 -6.72 -6.79
CA TRP A 55 -3.75 -6.55 -5.82
C TRP A 55 -4.01 -5.31 -4.98
N LYS A 56 -3.77 -5.44 -3.68
CA LYS A 56 -3.79 -4.33 -2.74
C LYS A 56 -2.54 -4.41 -1.87
N VAL A 57 -2.06 -3.27 -1.44
CA VAL A 57 -0.90 -3.23 -0.55
C VAL A 57 -1.09 -2.08 0.42
N SER A 58 -0.77 -2.31 1.69
CA SER A 58 -0.92 -1.27 2.69
C SER A 58 0.17 -0.21 2.53
N LYS A 59 -0.17 1.03 2.83
CA LYS A 59 0.81 2.09 2.82
C LYS A 59 1.95 1.79 3.81
N ILE A 60 1.61 1.18 4.94
CA ILE A 60 2.63 0.81 5.93
C ILE A 60 3.66 -0.12 5.33
N ALA A 61 3.22 -1.14 4.59
CA ALA A 61 4.15 -2.09 3.97
C ALA A 61 5.03 -1.41 2.95
N VAL A 62 4.47 -0.47 2.17
CA VAL A 62 5.24 0.27 1.19
C VAL A 62 6.27 1.16 1.87
N ASP A 63 5.86 1.86 2.92
CA ASP A 63 6.77 2.74 3.63
C ASP A 63 7.90 1.95 4.31
N GLN A 64 7.61 0.76 4.82
CA GLN A 64 8.65 -0.11 5.36
C GLN A 64 9.66 -0.52 4.30
N TYR A 65 9.17 -0.86 3.11
CA TYR A 65 10.04 -1.17 1.99
C TYR A 65 10.96 0.00 1.66
N ILE A 66 10.39 1.21 1.62
CA ILE A 66 11.18 2.40 1.32
C ILE A 66 12.27 2.59 2.37
N VAL A 67 11.91 2.51 3.64
CA VAL A 67 12.88 2.70 4.73
C VAL A 67 13.99 1.67 4.66
N GLN A 68 13.63 0.40 4.49
CA GLN A 68 14.60 -0.69 4.45
C GLN A 68 15.56 -0.57 3.28
N ASN A 69 15.09 -0.07 2.14
CA ASN A 69 15.88 0.01 0.93
C ASN A 69 16.56 1.35 0.74
N SER A 70 16.27 2.32 1.58
CA SER A 70 16.89 3.63 1.48
C SER A 70 18.06 3.82 2.42
N GLY A 71 18.33 2.83 3.26
CA GLY A 71 19.45 2.92 4.18
C GLY A 71 19.19 3.80 5.39
N LEU A 72 17.93 4.01 5.73
CA LEU A 72 17.58 4.87 6.86
C LEU A 72 17.51 4.14 8.19
N LEU A 73 17.71 2.84 8.21
CA LEU A 73 17.70 2.05 9.43
C LEU A 73 19.10 1.78 9.95
#